data_98806bcfb0afa33ce43c65dad6452b8f
#
_entry.id   98806bcfb0afa33ce43c65dad6452b8f
#
_cell.length_a   1.000
_cell.length_b   1.000
_cell.length_c   1.000
_cell.angle_alpha   90.00
_cell.angle_beta   90.00
_cell.angle_gamma   90.00
#
_symmetry.space_group_name_H-M   'P 1'
#
loop_
_entity.id
_entity.type
_entity.pdbx_description
1 polymer ?
#
loop_
_entity_poly.entity_id
_entity_poly.type
_entity_poly.pdbx_seq_one_letter_code
_entity_poly.pdbx_strand_id
1 'polypeptide(L)'
;MGRDAKMDKKKPNKPTSQYPSVEADLNKLFSPEWLRKTAKETGLIKRERKIDPVLMFWVLVLGFGVQLQRTLASLHREYEETGKVHLSRGSFYERFSPELVTFLHECVIHGIEQLAEMPHQRLKERLGRFKDLLIQDSTIIRVHEKLAKRWPAARSRTVAAGVKLSVLVSAVADGPKRVIITGERTSEIKTL
;
A
#
# COMPACT_ATOMS: atom_id res chain seq x y z
N MET A 1 -47.01 -28.92 -37.77
CA MET A 1 -45.55 -28.97 -37.95
C MET A 1 -45.00 -27.54 -37.81
N GLY A 2 -44.69 -27.10 -36.62
CA GLY A 2 -44.10 -25.80 -36.30
C GLY A 2 -42.72 -26.03 -35.76
N ARG A 3 -41.71 -25.48 -36.44
CA ARG A 3 -40.29 -25.54 -35.99
C ARG A 3 -40.00 -24.33 -35.11
N ASP A 4 -39.74 -24.59 -33.84
CA ASP A 4 -39.25 -23.57 -32.89
C ASP A 4 -37.81 -23.23 -33.23
N ALA A 5 -37.57 -21.98 -33.69
CA ALA A 5 -36.25 -21.43 -33.87
C ALA A 5 -35.68 -21.00 -32.52
N LYS A 6 -34.72 -21.74 -32.00
CA LYS A 6 -33.90 -21.32 -30.84
C LYS A 6 -33.10 -20.07 -31.21
N MET A 7 -33.48 -18.94 -30.64
CA MET A 7 -32.65 -17.71 -30.64
C MET A 7 -31.46 -17.91 -29.72
N ASP A 8 -30.27 -18.04 -30.29
CA ASP A 8 -29.00 -17.98 -29.59
C ASP A 8 -28.82 -16.58 -28.99
N LYS A 9 -28.94 -16.49 -27.66
CA LYS A 9 -28.63 -15.28 -26.93
C LYS A 9 -27.11 -15.10 -26.89
N LYS A 10 -26.58 -14.26 -27.81
CA LYS A 10 -25.20 -13.76 -27.80
C LYS A 10 -24.93 -13.08 -26.46
N LYS A 11 -24.04 -13.65 -25.63
CA LYS A 11 -23.55 -13.02 -24.40
C LYS A 11 -22.92 -11.68 -24.74
N PRO A 12 -23.22 -10.59 -24.02
CA PRO A 12 -22.57 -9.31 -24.25
C PRO A 12 -21.07 -9.45 -23.98
N ASN A 13 -20.25 -9.06 -24.97
CA ASN A 13 -18.81 -8.91 -24.82
C ASN A 13 -18.56 -7.92 -23.67
N LYS A 14 -17.89 -8.38 -22.61
CA LYS A 14 -17.33 -7.46 -21.61
C LYS A 14 -16.35 -6.54 -22.33
N PRO A 15 -16.42 -5.22 -22.16
CA PRO A 15 -15.42 -4.33 -22.70
C PRO A 15 -14.06 -4.70 -22.08
N THR A 16 -13.11 -5.10 -22.92
CA THR A 16 -11.72 -5.29 -22.52
C THR A 16 -11.21 -3.90 -22.13
N SER A 17 -10.95 -3.70 -20.84
CA SER A 17 -10.40 -2.45 -20.32
C SER A 17 -9.11 -2.14 -21.07
N GLN A 18 -9.06 -1.01 -21.78
CA GLN A 18 -7.87 -0.50 -22.48
C GLN A 18 -6.80 0.05 -21.51
N TYR A 19 -7.10 0.05 -20.22
CA TYR A 19 -6.16 0.51 -19.20
C TYR A 19 -5.43 -0.70 -18.60
N PRO A 20 -4.09 -0.66 -18.49
CA PRO A 20 -3.35 -1.65 -17.74
C PRO A 20 -3.96 -1.73 -16.33
N SER A 21 -4.18 -2.93 -15.84
CA SER A 21 -4.77 -3.08 -14.50
C SER A 21 -3.76 -2.56 -13.48
N VAL A 22 -4.25 -1.83 -12.48
CA VAL A 22 -3.42 -1.36 -11.34
C VAL A 22 -2.62 -2.51 -10.74
N GLU A 23 -3.17 -3.71 -10.74
CA GLU A 23 -2.52 -4.94 -10.32
C GLU A 23 -1.28 -5.29 -11.16
N ALA A 24 -1.36 -5.13 -12.50
CA ALA A 24 -0.22 -5.40 -13.39
C ALA A 24 0.93 -4.40 -13.15
N ASP A 25 0.60 -3.13 -12.92
CA ASP A 25 1.60 -2.11 -12.63
C ASP A 25 2.23 -2.27 -11.26
N LEU A 26 1.43 -2.63 -10.24
CA LEU A 26 1.94 -2.98 -8.92
C LEU A 26 2.86 -4.22 -8.95
N ASN A 27 2.52 -5.25 -9.75
CA ASN A 27 3.37 -6.43 -9.91
C ASN A 27 4.69 -6.14 -10.63
N LYS A 28 4.74 -5.15 -11.54
CA LYS A 28 5.99 -4.68 -12.14
C LYS A 28 6.85 -3.94 -11.11
N LEU A 29 6.21 -3.11 -10.28
CA LEU A 29 6.87 -2.32 -9.26
C LEU A 29 7.47 -3.20 -8.15
N PHE A 30 6.76 -4.25 -7.75
CA PHE A 30 7.15 -5.15 -6.67
C PHE A 30 7.28 -6.60 -7.17
N SER A 31 8.40 -6.91 -7.84
CA SER A 31 8.60 -8.28 -8.32
C SER A 31 8.73 -9.29 -7.17
N PRO A 32 8.24 -10.53 -7.34
CA PRO A 32 8.36 -11.56 -6.32
C PRO A 32 9.80 -11.81 -5.86
N GLU A 33 10.77 -11.72 -6.78
CA GLU A 33 12.19 -11.90 -6.49
C GLU A 33 12.71 -10.80 -5.58
N TRP A 34 12.38 -9.54 -5.89
CA TRP A 34 12.77 -8.39 -5.09
C TRP A 34 12.16 -8.47 -3.68
N LEU A 35 10.87 -8.78 -3.58
CA LEU A 35 10.17 -8.93 -2.29
C LEU A 35 10.81 -10.03 -1.42
N ARG A 36 11.15 -11.19 -1.99
CA ARG A 36 11.83 -12.27 -1.24
C ARG A 36 13.22 -11.87 -0.79
N LYS A 37 13.98 -11.21 -1.65
CA LYS A 37 15.32 -10.71 -1.33
C LYS A 37 15.24 -9.72 -0.16
N THR A 38 14.42 -8.70 -0.26
CA THR A 38 14.23 -7.66 0.76
C THR A 38 13.73 -8.25 2.08
N ALA A 39 12.82 -9.22 2.05
CA ALA A 39 12.35 -9.91 3.25
C ALA A 39 13.47 -10.69 3.98
N LYS A 40 14.45 -11.23 3.25
CA LYS A 40 15.64 -11.87 3.85
C LYS A 40 16.60 -10.82 4.43
N GLU A 41 16.88 -9.75 3.69
CA GLU A 41 17.79 -8.66 4.09
C GLU A 41 17.29 -7.93 5.34
N THR A 42 16.01 -7.67 5.45
CA THR A 42 15.37 -7.05 6.62
C THR A 42 15.18 -8.00 7.81
N GLY A 43 15.46 -9.30 7.63
CA GLY A 43 15.31 -10.32 8.66
C GLY A 43 13.87 -10.75 8.92
N LEU A 44 12.89 -10.30 8.12
CA LEU A 44 11.49 -10.74 8.22
C LEU A 44 11.40 -12.27 8.02
N ILE A 45 12.18 -12.81 7.09
CA ILE A 45 12.30 -14.25 6.83
C ILE A 45 13.72 -14.70 7.10
N LYS A 46 13.91 -15.41 8.20
CA LYS A 46 15.21 -16.05 8.55
C LYS A 46 15.36 -17.46 7.98
N ARG A 47 14.26 -18.15 7.74
CA ARG A 47 14.22 -19.51 7.18
C ARG A 47 12.98 -19.64 6.30
N GLU A 48 13.12 -20.24 5.14
CA GLU A 48 11.99 -20.55 4.26
C GLU A 48 11.10 -21.62 4.93
N ARG A 49 9.92 -21.21 5.34
CA ARG A 49 8.91 -22.04 5.99
C ARG A 49 7.54 -21.73 5.34
N LYS A 50 6.46 -21.95 6.09
CA LYS A 50 5.06 -21.76 5.63
C LYS A 50 4.67 -20.33 5.29
N ILE A 51 5.48 -19.32 5.62
CA ILE A 51 5.18 -17.92 5.32
C ILE A 51 5.95 -17.47 4.09
N ASP A 52 5.20 -17.14 3.04
CA ASP A 52 5.71 -16.49 1.84
C ASP A 52 5.63 -14.95 2.03
N PRO A 53 6.76 -14.23 1.98
CA PRO A 53 6.78 -12.78 2.14
C PRO A 53 6.05 -12.04 1.01
N VAL A 54 5.99 -12.62 -0.18
CA VAL A 54 5.25 -12.06 -1.33
C VAL A 54 3.76 -12.05 -1.04
N LEU A 55 3.23 -13.20 -0.61
CA LEU A 55 1.83 -13.31 -0.22
C LEU A 55 1.51 -12.41 0.98
N MET A 56 2.40 -12.36 1.98
CA MET A 56 2.24 -11.48 3.15
C MET A 56 2.17 -10.01 2.74
N PHE A 57 3.05 -9.56 1.83
CA PHE A 57 3.03 -8.20 1.30
C PHE A 57 1.68 -7.88 0.64
N TRP A 58 1.22 -8.74 -0.27
CA TRP A 58 -0.03 -8.48 -0.99
C TRP A 58 -1.27 -8.54 -0.09
N VAL A 59 -1.32 -9.47 0.84
CA VAL A 59 -2.42 -9.54 1.83
C VAL A 59 -2.47 -8.26 2.68
N LEU A 60 -1.32 -7.71 3.07
CA LEU A 60 -1.28 -6.45 3.81
C LEU A 60 -1.70 -5.25 2.95
N VAL A 61 -1.12 -5.11 1.76
CA VAL A 61 -1.39 -3.98 0.87
C VAL A 61 -2.84 -4.00 0.38
N LEU A 62 -3.33 -5.12 -0.12
CA LEU A 62 -4.68 -5.25 -0.65
C LEU A 62 -5.72 -5.39 0.47
N GLY A 63 -5.42 -6.14 1.51
CA GLY A 63 -6.31 -6.33 2.65
C GLY A 63 -6.61 -5.02 3.38
N PHE A 64 -5.61 -4.25 3.76
CA PHE A 64 -5.81 -2.94 4.40
C PHE A 64 -6.25 -1.86 3.41
N GLY A 65 -5.64 -1.82 2.23
CA GLY A 65 -5.84 -0.75 1.27
C GLY A 65 -7.15 -0.85 0.50
N VAL A 66 -7.50 -2.04 0.02
CA VAL A 66 -8.64 -2.25 -0.91
C VAL A 66 -9.81 -2.92 -0.21
N GLN A 67 -9.56 -4.03 0.49
CA GLN A 67 -10.61 -4.85 1.10
C GLN A 67 -11.04 -4.35 2.49
N LEU A 68 -10.38 -3.33 3.03
CA LEU A 68 -10.67 -2.75 4.34
C LEU A 68 -10.64 -3.77 5.50
N GLN A 69 -9.77 -4.77 5.42
CA GLN A 69 -9.56 -5.73 6.49
C GLN A 69 -8.98 -5.02 7.72
N ARG A 70 -9.71 -5.02 8.83
CA ARG A 70 -9.38 -4.19 9.98
C ARG A 70 -8.82 -4.97 11.18
N THR A 71 -8.74 -6.29 11.07
CA THR A 71 -8.28 -7.14 12.17
C THR A 71 -7.21 -8.11 11.71
N LEU A 72 -6.30 -8.47 12.62
CA LEU A 72 -5.31 -9.52 12.34
C LEU A 72 -5.97 -10.86 12.01
N ALA A 73 -7.14 -11.14 12.59
CA ALA A 73 -7.88 -12.36 12.32
C ALA A 73 -8.44 -12.40 10.89
N SER A 74 -8.89 -11.25 10.35
CA SER A 74 -9.35 -11.18 8.96
C SER A 74 -8.19 -11.29 7.98
N LEU A 75 -7.06 -10.65 8.24
CA LEU A 75 -5.84 -10.78 7.44
C LEU A 75 -5.28 -12.21 7.46
N HIS A 76 -5.36 -12.89 8.60
CA HIS A 76 -4.94 -14.28 8.71
C HIS A 76 -5.79 -15.19 7.81
N ARG A 77 -7.13 -15.04 7.84
CA ARG A 77 -8.03 -15.79 6.94
C ARG A 77 -7.74 -15.51 5.49
N GLU A 78 -7.58 -14.24 5.11
CA GLU A 78 -7.22 -13.84 3.74
C GLU A 78 -5.91 -14.48 3.28
N TYR A 79 -4.91 -14.53 4.17
CA TYR A 79 -3.63 -15.19 3.90
C TYR A 79 -3.81 -16.70 3.63
N GLU A 80 -4.62 -17.39 4.46
CA GLU A 80 -4.88 -18.83 4.30
C GLU A 80 -5.67 -19.12 3.02
N GLU A 81 -6.71 -18.32 2.73
CA GLU A 81 -7.55 -18.46 1.55
C GLU A 81 -6.79 -18.22 0.25
N THR A 82 -6.02 -17.13 0.19
CA THR A 82 -5.24 -16.77 -1.00
C THR A 82 -4.07 -17.73 -1.22
N GLY A 83 -3.35 -18.09 -0.16
CA GLY A 83 -2.19 -18.98 -0.22
C GLY A 83 -2.53 -20.46 -0.29
N LYS A 84 -3.80 -20.82 -0.05
CA LYS A 84 -4.25 -22.23 0.10
C LYS A 84 -3.38 -23.01 1.08
N VAL A 85 -2.96 -22.35 2.16
CA VAL A 85 -2.07 -22.89 3.18
C VAL A 85 -2.72 -22.77 4.56
N HIS A 86 -2.51 -23.76 5.41
CA HIS A 86 -2.93 -23.66 6.80
C HIS A 86 -1.77 -23.17 7.67
N LEU A 87 -2.00 -22.06 8.36
CA LEU A 87 -1.04 -21.42 9.25
C LEU A 87 -1.69 -21.17 10.61
N SER A 88 -1.00 -21.51 11.70
CA SER A 88 -1.53 -21.19 13.03
C SER A 88 -1.59 -19.68 13.25
N ARG A 89 -2.59 -19.21 14.00
CA ARG A 89 -2.73 -17.79 14.35
C ARG A 89 -1.49 -17.23 15.02
N GLY A 90 -0.87 -17.98 15.91
CA GLY A 90 0.38 -17.59 16.58
C GLY A 90 1.49 -17.33 15.57
N SER A 91 1.72 -18.27 14.64
CA SER A 91 2.76 -18.12 13.62
C SER A 91 2.51 -16.92 12.68
N PHE A 92 1.25 -16.58 12.38
CA PHE A 92 0.92 -15.40 11.61
C PHE A 92 1.13 -14.12 12.42
N TYR A 93 0.68 -14.07 13.66
CA TYR A 93 0.76 -12.89 14.50
C TYR A 93 2.18 -12.52 14.91
N GLU A 94 3.06 -13.52 15.09
CA GLU A 94 4.49 -13.32 15.32
C GLU A 94 5.20 -12.55 14.20
N ARG A 95 4.61 -12.49 13.01
CA ARG A 95 5.17 -11.73 11.88
C ARG A 95 4.94 -10.23 11.99
N PHE A 96 4.03 -9.78 12.85
CA PHE A 96 3.83 -8.36 13.14
C PHE A 96 4.92 -7.85 14.11
N SER A 97 6.14 -7.88 13.65
CA SER A 97 7.37 -7.61 14.36
C SER A 97 8.06 -6.33 13.83
N PRO A 98 9.11 -5.82 14.49
CA PRO A 98 9.90 -4.72 13.97
C PRO A 98 10.49 -4.99 12.58
N GLU A 99 10.85 -6.24 12.29
CA GLU A 99 11.38 -6.65 10.97
C GLU A 99 10.35 -6.49 9.86
N LEU A 100 9.04 -6.74 10.14
CA LEU A 100 7.97 -6.44 9.19
C LEU A 100 7.88 -4.94 8.92
N VAL A 101 8.03 -4.10 9.95
CA VAL A 101 8.02 -2.63 9.78
C VAL A 101 9.17 -2.20 8.89
N THR A 102 10.38 -2.73 9.12
CA THR A 102 11.55 -2.45 8.27
C THR A 102 11.32 -2.90 6.83
N PHE A 103 10.81 -4.10 6.63
CA PHE A 103 10.48 -4.63 5.30
C PHE A 103 9.48 -3.72 4.56
N LEU A 104 8.38 -3.33 5.22
CA LEU A 104 7.39 -2.45 4.60
C LEU A 104 7.94 -1.05 4.33
N HIS A 105 8.84 -0.55 5.18
CA HIS A 105 9.54 0.72 4.94
C HIS A 105 10.39 0.65 3.67
N GLU A 106 11.19 -0.43 3.49
CA GLU A 106 11.96 -0.64 2.27
C GLU A 106 11.06 -0.74 1.02
N CYS A 107 9.88 -1.38 1.15
CA CYS A 107 8.90 -1.40 0.07
C CYS A 107 8.42 0.02 -0.30
N VAL A 108 8.14 0.88 0.68
CA VAL A 108 7.74 2.28 0.43
C VAL A 108 8.85 3.05 -0.26
N ILE A 109 10.10 2.95 0.22
CA ILE A 109 11.25 3.62 -0.40
C ILE A 109 11.43 3.16 -1.84
N HIS A 110 11.46 1.84 -2.08
CA HIS A 110 11.55 1.27 -3.43
C HIS A 110 10.44 1.79 -4.36
N GLY A 111 9.20 1.81 -3.89
CA GLY A 111 8.08 2.34 -4.68
C GLY A 111 8.26 3.80 -5.05
N ILE A 112 8.74 4.65 -4.14
CA ILE A 112 9.02 6.06 -4.39
C ILE A 112 10.16 6.22 -5.41
N GLU A 113 11.25 5.46 -5.27
CA GLU A 113 12.41 5.50 -6.17
C GLU A 113 12.02 5.09 -7.59
N GLN A 114 11.29 3.99 -7.74
CA GLN A 114 10.83 3.52 -9.05
C GLN A 114 9.88 4.52 -9.74
N LEU A 115 9.00 5.16 -8.99
CA LEU A 115 8.13 6.21 -9.52
C LEU A 115 8.92 7.47 -9.92
N ALA A 116 10.01 7.79 -9.19
CA ALA A 116 10.87 8.92 -9.52
C ALA A 116 11.70 8.71 -10.81
N GLU A 117 11.94 7.47 -11.22
CA GLU A 117 12.64 7.11 -12.46
C GLU A 117 11.73 7.16 -13.71
N MET A 118 10.41 7.30 -13.53
CA MET A 118 9.49 7.40 -14.67
C MET A 118 9.71 8.72 -15.46
N PRO A 119 9.39 8.73 -16.76
CA PRO A 119 9.58 9.91 -17.59
C PRO A 119 8.87 11.14 -17.01
N HIS A 120 9.62 12.19 -16.74
CA HIS A 120 9.09 13.41 -16.16
C HIS A 120 8.26 14.21 -17.17
N GLN A 121 7.11 14.69 -16.74
CA GLN A 121 6.34 15.66 -17.50
C GLN A 121 6.95 17.06 -17.33
N ARG A 122 7.07 17.81 -18.44
CA ARG A 122 7.47 19.22 -18.35
C ARG A 122 6.28 20.05 -17.91
N LEU A 123 6.51 20.91 -16.94
CA LEU A 123 5.55 21.94 -16.57
C LEU A 123 5.28 22.86 -17.77
N LYS A 124 3.99 23.04 -18.11
CA LYS A 124 3.56 23.78 -19.29
C LYS A 124 3.37 25.27 -18.99
N GLU A 125 3.48 26.10 -20.02
CA GLU A 125 3.14 27.52 -20.04
C GLU A 125 3.77 28.35 -18.88
N ARG A 126 2.93 28.96 -18.03
CA ARG A 126 3.38 29.87 -16.96
C ARG A 126 4.28 29.21 -15.91
N LEU A 127 4.18 27.90 -15.75
CA LEU A 127 4.99 27.13 -14.78
C LEU A 127 6.28 26.61 -15.39
N GLY A 128 6.50 26.71 -16.70
CA GLY A 128 7.69 26.16 -17.37
C GLY A 128 9.04 26.77 -16.93
N ARG A 129 9.01 27.92 -16.21
CA ARG A 129 10.21 28.53 -15.59
C ARG A 129 10.64 27.85 -14.27
N PHE A 130 9.79 27.04 -13.66
CA PHE A 130 10.10 26.30 -12.45
C PHE A 130 10.66 24.91 -12.80
N LYS A 131 11.59 24.41 -12.02
CA LYS A 131 12.15 23.07 -12.19
C LYS A 131 11.15 21.99 -11.76
N ASP A 132 10.35 22.26 -10.75
CA ASP A 132 9.34 21.37 -10.22
C ASP A 132 8.28 22.18 -9.47
N LEU A 133 7.10 21.58 -9.29
CA LEU A 133 6.05 22.07 -8.40
C LEU A 133 5.78 20.97 -7.38
N LEU A 134 6.11 21.26 -6.13
CA LEU A 134 5.91 20.33 -5.03
C LEU A 134 4.59 20.63 -4.33
N ILE A 135 3.79 19.58 -4.18
CA ILE A 135 2.50 19.63 -3.49
C ILE A 135 2.63 18.80 -2.22
N GLN A 136 2.36 19.42 -1.08
CA GLN A 136 2.31 18.71 0.20
C GLN A 136 0.88 18.63 0.70
N ASP A 137 0.48 17.42 1.08
CA ASP A 137 -0.79 17.16 1.75
C ASP A 137 -0.60 16.21 2.92
N SER A 138 -1.52 16.22 3.86
CA SER A 138 -1.47 15.33 5.02
C SER A 138 -2.83 14.76 5.37
N THR A 139 -2.82 13.48 5.75
CA THR A 139 -4.00 12.75 6.23
C THR A 139 -3.79 12.32 7.68
N ILE A 140 -4.84 12.42 8.49
CA ILE A 140 -4.83 11.96 9.88
C ILE A 140 -5.48 10.60 9.96
N ILE A 141 -4.71 9.63 10.45
CA ILE A 141 -5.16 8.27 10.72
C ILE A 141 -5.43 8.13 12.21
N ARG A 142 -6.67 7.82 12.58
CA ARG A 142 -7.02 7.54 13.96
C ARG A 142 -6.53 6.14 14.34
N VAL A 143 -5.82 6.08 15.46
CA VAL A 143 -5.26 4.83 15.97
C VAL A 143 -5.81 4.53 17.36
N HIS A 144 -5.61 3.30 17.82
CA HIS A 144 -6.16 2.84 19.09
C HIS A 144 -5.65 3.69 20.27
N GLU A 145 -6.52 3.99 21.21
CA GLU A 145 -6.24 4.85 22.40
C GLU A 145 -5.01 4.43 23.23
N LYS A 146 -4.69 3.13 23.27
CA LYS A 146 -3.46 2.62 23.91
C LYS A 146 -2.19 3.24 23.34
N LEU A 147 -2.25 3.78 22.12
CA LEU A 147 -1.14 4.48 21.47
C LEU A 147 -1.10 5.98 21.77
N ALA A 148 -2.03 6.52 22.58
CA ALA A 148 -2.11 7.95 22.87
C ALA A 148 -0.84 8.49 23.53
N LYS A 149 -0.14 7.69 24.33
CA LYS A 149 1.15 8.09 24.92
C LYS A 149 2.22 8.37 23.86
N ARG A 150 2.24 7.60 22.79
CA ARG A 150 3.21 7.75 21.68
C ARG A 150 2.70 8.72 20.60
N TRP A 151 1.42 8.67 20.32
CA TRP A 151 0.75 9.41 19.22
C TRP A 151 -0.48 10.17 19.74
N PRO A 152 -0.30 11.20 20.60
CA PRO A 152 -1.44 11.93 21.16
C PRO A 152 -2.20 12.69 20.04
N ALA A 153 -3.53 12.61 20.05
CA ALA A 153 -4.36 13.36 19.14
C ALA A 153 -4.30 14.87 19.43
N ALA A 154 -4.48 15.70 18.40
CA ALA A 154 -4.51 17.15 18.56
C ALA A 154 -5.77 17.63 19.27
N ARG A 155 -6.90 16.94 19.07
CA ARG A 155 -8.20 17.23 19.67
C ARG A 155 -8.67 16.02 20.48
N SER A 156 -8.41 16.04 21.78
CA SER A 156 -8.57 14.86 22.65
C SER A 156 -9.99 14.60 23.16
N ARG A 157 -11.02 15.40 22.77
CA ARG A 157 -12.39 15.22 23.34
C ARG A 157 -13.07 13.91 22.93
N THR A 158 -12.75 13.37 21.76
CA THR A 158 -13.43 12.18 21.21
C THR A 158 -12.46 11.07 20.79
N VAL A 159 -11.18 11.38 20.53
CA VAL A 159 -10.18 10.42 20.08
C VAL A 159 -8.85 10.72 20.76
N ALA A 160 -8.30 9.73 21.43
CA ALA A 160 -7.09 9.90 22.24
C ALA A 160 -5.80 9.86 21.41
N ALA A 161 -5.77 9.16 20.28
CA ALA A 161 -4.57 8.92 19.49
C ALA A 161 -4.76 9.16 17.98
N GLY A 162 -3.78 9.80 17.36
CA GLY A 162 -3.77 10.09 15.93
C GLY A 162 -2.37 10.20 15.36
N VAL A 163 -2.19 9.65 14.16
CA VAL A 163 -0.96 9.68 13.37
C VAL A 163 -1.21 10.53 12.13
N LYS A 164 -0.29 11.45 11.82
CA LYS A 164 -0.30 12.23 10.59
C LYS A 164 0.61 11.57 9.56
N LEU A 165 0.04 11.26 8.41
CA LEU A 165 0.76 10.84 7.21
C LEU A 165 0.87 12.04 6.29
N SER A 166 2.07 12.58 6.09
CA SER A 166 2.33 13.67 5.17
C SER A 166 3.00 13.13 3.91
N VAL A 167 2.49 13.55 2.74
CA VAL A 167 3.01 13.14 1.44
C VAL A 167 3.44 14.39 0.68
N LEU A 168 4.67 14.39 0.18
CA LEU A 168 5.19 15.39 -0.74
C LEU A 168 5.19 14.80 -2.15
N VAL A 169 4.45 15.41 -3.05
CA VAL A 169 4.27 14.97 -4.44
C VAL A 169 4.96 15.95 -5.39
N SER A 170 5.62 15.44 -6.40
CA SER A 170 6.17 16.20 -7.52
C SER A 170 5.17 16.22 -8.67
N ALA A 171 4.82 17.39 -9.17
CA ALA A 171 4.01 17.53 -10.37
C ALA A 171 4.77 17.19 -11.66
N VAL A 172 6.10 17.24 -11.63
CA VAL A 172 6.95 16.86 -12.77
C VAL A 172 7.14 15.35 -12.84
N ALA A 173 7.39 14.71 -11.68
CA ALA A 173 7.55 13.27 -11.60
C ALA A 173 6.21 12.52 -11.54
N ASP A 174 5.09 13.24 -11.41
CA ASP A 174 3.72 12.71 -11.28
C ASP A 174 3.61 11.63 -10.19
N GLY A 175 4.31 11.83 -9.08
CA GLY A 175 4.38 10.84 -8.01
C GLY A 175 4.93 11.37 -6.68
N PRO A 176 4.83 10.56 -5.62
CA PRO A 176 5.34 10.92 -4.31
C PRO A 176 6.87 10.98 -4.32
N LYS A 177 7.43 12.04 -3.77
CA LYS A 177 8.87 12.19 -3.50
C LYS A 177 9.22 11.81 -2.07
N ARG A 178 8.30 12.01 -1.13
CA ARG A 178 8.55 11.78 0.29
C ARG A 178 7.27 11.44 1.01
N VAL A 179 7.36 10.49 1.92
CA VAL A 179 6.29 10.10 2.84
C VAL A 179 6.82 10.17 4.26
N ILE A 180 6.12 10.89 5.14
CA ILE A 180 6.55 11.09 6.51
C ILE A 180 5.40 10.75 7.45
N ILE A 181 5.70 9.98 8.49
CA ILE A 181 4.77 9.63 9.56
C ILE A 181 5.16 10.39 10.82
N THR A 182 4.25 11.23 11.32
CA THR A 182 4.45 12.04 12.53
C THR A 182 3.25 11.97 13.45
N GLY A 183 3.38 12.53 14.67
CA GLY A 183 2.22 12.76 15.53
C GLY A 183 1.28 13.81 14.95
N GLU A 184 -0.01 13.68 15.20
CA GLU A 184 -1.04 14.62 14.69
C GLU A 184 -0.74 16.09 15.03
N ARG A 185 -0.09 16.33 16.17
CA ARG A 185 0.26 17.69 16.65
C ARG A 185 1.44 18.33 15.93
N THR A 186 2.19 17.56 15.11
CA THR A 186 3.35 18.08 14.39
C THR A 186 2.90 19.02 13.29
N SER A 187 3.50 20.24 13.26
CA SER A 187 3.24 21.21 12.20
C SER A 187 3.76 20.70 10.85
N GLU A 188 3.04 20.96 9.77
CA GLU A 188 3.43 20.60 8.41
C GLU A 188 4.71 21.31 7.96
N ILE A 189 4.92 22.54 8.38
CA ILE A 189 6.14 23.32 8.09
C ILE A 189 7.40 22.63 8.61
N LYS A 190 7.30 21.84 9.69
CA LYS A 190 8.43 21.08 10.24
C LYS A 190 8.76 19.80 9.46
N THR A 191 7.94 19.45 8.49
CA THR A 191 8.08 18.24 7.68
C THR A 191 8.49 18.53 6.24
N LEU A 192 8.65 19.81 5.88
CA LEU A 192 9.30 20.27 4.67
C LEU A 192 10.82 20.24 4.83
#